data_69c96392d042a30a0c921c479c8ad60c
#
_entry.id   69c96392d042a30a0c921c479c8ad60c
#
_cell.length_a   1.000
_cell.length_b   1.000
_cell.length_c   1.000
_cell.angle_alpha   90.00
_cell.angle_beta   90.00
_cell.angle_gamma   90.00
#
_symmetry.space_group_name_H-M   'P 1'
#
loop_
_entity.id
_entity.type
_entity.pdbx_description
1 polymer ?
#
loop_
_entity_poly.entity_id
_entity_poly.type
_entity_poly.pdbx_seq_one_letter_code
_entity_poly.pdbx_strand_id
1 'polypeptide(L)'
;KNDASFGIELQVTLGFIFLVYGICEYFLPESGLPASVAAGFIVGKREVIDKERLDNLIGELAQLAITVLFPLLAADVSWRELSPLGLGGVVCVFMLMVIVRPISIWIATMGRELNLKEKLFLAWLAPRGIVTAAVASLFSIRLEQAGILGAGRLQGLVFLTILMTVGIQGLSAKPLANRLELGQRNNLD
;
A
#
# COMPACT_ATOMS: atom_id res chain seq x y z
N LYS A 1 -32.23 1.91 -18.78
CA LYS A 1 -31.89 0.46 -18.96
C LYS A 1 -30.42 0.15 -18.63
N ASN A 2 -29.48 1.06 -18.95
CA ASN A 2 -28.05 0.85 -18.71
C ASN A 2 -27.64 0.92 -17.21
N ASP A 3 -28.30 1.76 -16.40
CA ASP A 3 -27.96 1.90 -15.00
C ASP A 3 -28.33 0.66 -14.16
N ALA A 4 -29.41 -0.03 -14.50
CA ALA A 4 -29.80 -1.25 -13.80
C ALA A 4 -28.83 -2.43 -14.10
N SER A 5 -28.36 -2.53 -15.35
CA SER A 5 -27.39 -3.56 -15.75
C SER A 5 -26.02 -3.32 -15.10
N PHE A 6 -25.59 -2.05 -15.02
CA PHE A 6 -24.34 -1.67 -14.35
C PHE A 6 -24.36 -1.98 -12.84
N GLY A 7 -25.48 -1.70 -12.16
CA GLY A 7 -25.62 -2.03 -10.73
C GLY A 7 -25.48 -3.53 -10.45
N ILE A 8 -26.05 -4.38 -11.32
CA ILE A 8 -25.95 -5.83 -11.20
C ILE A 8 -24.51 -6.29 -11.49
N GLU A 9 -23.86 -5.74 -12.50
CA GLU A 9 -22.49 -6.08 -12.87
C GLU A 9 -21.50 -5.74 -11.73
N LEU A 10 -21.66 -4.57 -11.10
CA LEU A 10 -20.87 -4.15 -9.95
C LEU A 10 -21.07 -5.11 -8.76
N GLN A 11 -22.31 -5.44 -8.43
CA GLN A 11 -22.62 -6.34 -7.32
C GLN A 11 -22.05 -7.75 -7.55
N VAL A 12 -22.18 -8.27 -8.76
CA VAL A 12 -21.65 -9.59 -9.14
C VAL A 12 -20.12 -9.59 -9.07
N THR A 13 -19.48 -8.53 -9.58
CA THR A 13 -18.01 -8.42 -9.56
C THR A 13 -17.49 -8.33 -8.13
N LEU A 14 -18.05 -7.46 -7.30
CA LEU A 14 -17.66 -7.35 -5.89
C LEU A 14 -17.97 -8.64 -5.13
N GLY A 15 -19.15 -9.23 -5.32
CA GLY A 15 -19.52 -10.50 -4.70
C GLY A 15 -18.56 -11.62 -5.07
N PHE A 16 -18.16 -11.70 -6.32
CA PHE A 16 -17.19 -12.69 -6.79
C PHE A 16 -15.80 -12.47 -6.15
N ILE A 17 -15.31 -11.23 -6.07
CA ILE A 17 -14.02 -10.92 -5.45
C ILE A 17 -14.04 -11.29 -3.96
N PHE A 18 -15.09 -10.91 -3.22
CA PHE A 18 -15.23 -11.27 -1.81
C PHE A 18 -15.35 -12.78 -1.59
N LEU A 19 -16.06 -13.47 -2.47
CA LEU A 19 -16.21 -14.93 -2.41
C LEU A 19 -14.84 -15.61 -2.63
N VAL A 20 -14.10 -15.22 -3.65
CA VAL A 20 -12.77 -15.74 -3.93
C VAL A 20 -11.82 -15.46 -2.78
N TYR A 21 -11.84 -14.23 -2.24
CA TYR A 21 -11.06 -13.86 -1.06
C TYR A 21 -11.40 -14.78 0.12
N GLY A 22 -12.67 -14.90 0.47
CA GLY A 22 -13.12 -15.67 1.63
C GLY A 22 -12.81 -17.16 1.52
N ILE A 23 -12.99 -17.77 0.34
CA ILE A 23 -12.65 -19.17 0.11
C ILE A 23 -11.14 -19.38 0.26
N CYS A 24 -10.32 -18.56 -0.39
CA CYS A 24 -8.86 -18.71 -0.32
C CYS A 24 -8.36 -18.53 1.12
N GLU A 25 -8.84 -17.50 1.81
CA GLU A 25 -8.46 -17.22 3.21
C GLU A 25 -8.87 -18.33 4.17
N TYR A 26 -10.02 -18.98 3.92
CA TYR A 26 -10.49 -20.11 4.74
C TYR A 26 -9.58 -21.34 4.61
N PHE A 27 -9.15 -21.68 3.39
CA PHE A 27 -8.29 -22.84 3.16
C PHE A 27 -6.82 -22.59 3.49
N LEU A 28 -6.33 -21.40 3.22
CA LEU A 28 -4.94 -21.02 3.47
C LEU A 28 -4.88 -19.59 3.98
N PRO A 29 -4.57 -19.39 5.27
CA PRO A 29 -4.42 -18.04 5.82
C PRO A 29 -3.46 -17.19 4.99
N GLU A 30 -3.78 -15.91 4.78
CA GLU A 30 -3.03 -14.92 3.98
C GLU A 30 -3.12 -15.12 2.46
N SER A 31 -3.81 -16.15 1.96
CA SER A 31 -3.95 -16.37 0.51
C SER A 31 -5.04 -15.53 -0.15
N GLY A 32 -5.92 -14.93 0.64
CA GLY A 32 -6.98 -14.03 0.15
C GLY A 32 -6.45 -12.81 -0.59
N LEU A 33 -5.33 -12.24 -0.13
CA LEU A 33 -4.70 -11.08 -0.77
C LEU A 33 -4.21 -11.37 -2.20
N PRO A 34 -3.32 -12.38 -2.43
CA PRO A 34 -2.90 -12.70 -3.79
C PRO A 34 -4.06 -13.19 -4.68
N ALA A 35 -5.06 -13.88 -4.10
CA ALA A 35 -6.25 -14.29 -4.84
C ALA A 35 -7.07 -13.09 -5.33
N SER A 36 -7.23 -12.05 -4.52
CA SER A 36 -7.91 -10.81 -4.91
C SER A 36 -7.17 -10.08 -6.03
N VAL A 37 -5.83 -10.05 -5.96
CA VAL A 37 -5.00 -9.46 -7.03
C VAL A 37 -5.17 -10.23 -8.34
N ALA A 38 -5.16 -11.56 -8.29
CA ALA A 38 -5.37 -12.40 -9.46
C ALA A 38 -6.78 -12.22 -10.05
N ALA A 39 -7.81 -12.14 -9.19
CA ALA A 39 -9.19 -11.89 -9.59
C ALA A 39 -9.33 -10.52 -10.27
N GLY A 40 -8.73 -9.47 -9.69
CA GLY A 40 -8.71 -8.13 -10.26
C GLY A 40 -8.03 -8.08 -11.64
N PHE A 41 -6.93 -8.83 -11.81
CA PHE A 41 -6.22 -8.93 -13.08
C PHE A 41 -7.08 -9.63 -14.17
N ILE A 42 -7.85 -10.64 -13.79
CA ILE A 42 -8.76 -11.36 -14.71
C ILE A 42 -9.92 -10.45 -15.11
N VAL A 43 -10.55 -9.78 -14.14
CA VAL A 43 -11.65 -8.83 -14.38
C VAL A 43 -11.18 -7.67 -15.25
N GLY A 44 -10.00 -7.13 -14.97
CA GLY A 44 -9.42 -6.01 -15.73
C GLY A 44 -9.10 -6.33 -17.20
N LYS A 45 -8.94 -7.62 -17.54
CA LYS A 45 -8.75 -8.08 -18.93
C LYS A 45 -10.06 -8.32 -19.70
N ARG A 46 -11.19 -8.41 -18.99
CA ARG A 46 -12.49 -8.59 -19.65
C ARG A 46 -13.02 -7.25 -20.18
N GLU A 47 -13.71 -7.31 -21.31
CA GLU A 47 -14.50 -6.20 -21.82
C GLU A 47 -15.77 -6.07 -20.95
N VAL A 48 -15.69 -5.23 -19.93
CA VAL A 48 -16.84 -4.85 -19.10
C VAL A 48 -17.55 -3.69 -19.79
N ILE A 49 -18.87 -3.66 -19.77
CA ILE A 49 -19.71 -2.71 -20.53
C ILE A 49 -19.41 -1.25 -20.18
N ASP A 50 -18.99 -0.96 -18.95
CA ASP A 50 -18.63 0.39 -18.49
C ASP A 50 -17.42 0.34 -17.54
N LYS A 51 -16.26 -0.02 -18.09
CA LYS A 51 -15.03 -0.25 -17.34
C LYS A 51 -14.59 1.00 -16.58
N GLU A 52 -14.67 2.17 -17.19
CA GLU A 52 -14.24 3.43 -16.58
C GLU A 52 -15.07 3.76 -15.32
N ARG A 53 -16.38 3.55 -15.40
CA ARG A 53 -17.28 3.77 -14.27
C ARG A 53 -17.06 2.75 -13.15
N LEU A 54 -16.76 1.50 -13.51
CA LEU A 54 -16.43 0.44 -12.56
C LEU A 54 -15.12 0.75 -11.83
N ASP A 55 -14.08 1.14 -12.57
CA ASP A 55 -12.77 1.48 -12.01
C ASP A 55 -12.86 2.70 -11.07
N ASN A 56 -13.65 3.72 -11.44
CA ASN A 56 -13.87 4.89 -10.60
C ASN A 56 -14.58 4.52 -9.29
N LEU A 57 -15.66 3.73 -9.33
CA LEU A 57 -16.39 3.31 -8.14
C LEU A 57 -15.55 2.42 -7.21
N ILE A 58 -14.82 1.45 -7.77
CA ILE A 58 -13.90 0.62 -6.98
C ILE A 58 -12.80 1.49 -6.36
N GLY A 59 -12.28 2.46 -7.11
CA GLY A 59 -11.29 3.42 -6.62
C GLY A 59 -11.83 4.26 -5.45
N GLU A 60 -13.05 4.79 -5.55
CA GLU A 60 -13.69 5.55 -4.48
C GLU A 60 -13.94 4.70 -3.23
N LEU A 61 -14.43 3.47 -3.40
CA LEU A 61 -14.63 2.53 -2.28
C LEU A 61 -13.29 2.18 -1.61
N ALA A 62 -12.24 1.94 -2.39
CA ALA A 62 -10.90 1.70 -1.86
C ALA A 62 -10.39 2.92 -1.08
N GLN A 63 -10.58 4.12 -1.61
CA GLN A 63 -10.19 5.37 -0.93
C GLN A 63 -10.94 5.55 0.40
N LEU A 64 -12.26 5.30 0.43
CA LEU A 64 -13.05 5.33 1.65
C LEU A 64 -12.54 4.30 2.67
N ALA A 65 -12.32 3.05 2.24
CA ALA A 65 -11.79 2.00 3.09
C ALA A 65 -10.43 2.41 3.68
N ILE A 66 -9.51 2.94 2.86
CA ILE A 66 -8.20 3.43 3.31
C ILE A 66 -8.37 4.56 4.34
N THR A 67 -9.26 5.52 4.09
CA THR A 67 -9.48 6.67 4.97
C THR A 67 -9.99 6.25 6.35
N VAL A 68 -10.78 5.18 6.44
CA VAL A 68 -11.29 4.64 7.70
C VAL A 68 -10.28 3.71 8.38
N LEU A 69 -9.67 2.81 7.62
CA LEU A 69 -8.75 1.80 8.16
C LEU A 69 -7.44 2.40 8.65
N PHE A 70 -6.94 3.44 7.98
CA PHE A 70 -5.65 4.03 8.35
C PHE A 70 -5.62 4.66 9.75
N PRO A 71 -6.60 5.51 10.15
CA PRO A 71 -6.68 5.99 11.52
C PRO A 71 -6.92 4.89 12.54
N LEU A 72 -7.69 3.86 12.18
CA LEU A 72 -7.98 2.73 13.06
C LEU A 72 -6.71 1.92 13.35
N LEU A 73 -5.92 1.62 12.34
CA LEU A 73 -4.61 0.98 12.49
C LEU A 73 -3.61 1.88 13.24
N ALA A 74 -3.65 3.20 13.00
CA ALA A 74 -2.80 4.15 13.71
C ALA A 74 -3.15 4.23 15.20
N ALA A 75 -4.42 4.07 15.56
CA ALA A 75 -4.88 4.06 16.96
C ALA A 75 -4.47 2.78 17.72
N ASP A 76 -4.28 1.67 17.02
CA ASP A 76 -3.82 0.40 17.59
C ASP A 76 -2.32 0.42 17.96
N VAL A 77 -1.58 1.42 17.48
CA VAL A 77 -0.14 1.56 17.76
C VAL A 77 0.08 1.91 19.23
N SER A 78 0.64 0.98 19.97
CA SER A 78 0.99 1.19 21.38
C SER A 78 2.38 1.83 21.52
N TRP A 79 2.49 2.85 22.36
CA TRP A 79 3.77 3.42 22.77
C TRP A 79 4.73 2.38 23.38
N ARG A 80 4.18 1.29 23.93
CA ARG A 80 4.97 0.17 24.45
C ARG A 80 5.75 -0.58 23.38
N GLU A 81 5.27 -0.59 22.14
CA GLU A 81 5.93 -1.25 21.00
C GLU A 81 6.98 -0.34 20.36
N LEU A 82 6.76 0.97 20.40
CA LEU A 82 7.68 1.98 19.89
C LEU A 82 8.85 2.25 20.84
N SER A 83 8.58 2.26 22.16
CA SER A 83 9.59 2.56 23.19
C SER A 83 10.83 1.67 23.14
N PRO A 84 10.74 0.34 22.93
CA PRO A 84 11.92 -0.54 22.87
C PRO A 84 12.77 -0.35 21.60
N LEU A 85 12.23 0.30 20.58
CA LEU A 85 12.97 0.56 19.33
C LEU A 85 13.99 1.68 19.50
N GLY A 86 13.71 2.65 20.38
CA GLY A 86 14.61 3.76 20.71
C GLY A 86 15.15 4.47 19.48
N LEU A 87 16.33 5.04 19.63
CA LEU A 87 17.03 5.73 18.53
C LEU A 87 17.45 4.77 17.40
N GLY A 88 17.71 3.50 17.73
CA GLY A 88 18.11 2.49 16.76
C GLY A 88 17.01 2.20 15.71
N GLY A 89 15.75 2.14 16.14
CA GLY A 89 14.61 1.99 15.22
C GLY A 89 14.46 3.17 14.26
N VAL A 90 14.60 4.39 14.77
CA VAL A 90 14.53 5.61 13.94
C VAL A 90 15.68 5.63 12.92
N VAL A 91 16.90 5.32 13.32
CA VAL A 91 18.06 5.25 12.42
C VAL A 91 17.87 4.15 11.37
N CYS A 92 17.37 2.97 11.77
CA CYS A 92 17.08 1.88 10.85
C CYS A 92 16.08 2.30 9.78
N VAL A 93 14.96 2.89 10.18
CA VAL A 93 13.94 3.37 9.24
C VAL A 93 14.48 4.47 8.34
N PHE A 94 15.26 5.39 8.88
CA PHE A 94 15.89 6.45 8.10
C PHE A 94 16.86 5.89 7.05
N MET A 95 17.68 4.89 7.41
CA MET A 95 18.55 4.19 6.46
C MET A 95 17.75 3.48 5.36
N LEU A 96 16.66 2.83 5.72
CA LEU A 96 15.76 2.20 4.74
C LEU A 96 15.18 3.23 3.74
N MET A 97 14.84 4.42 4.22
CA MET A 97 14.29 5.49 3.38
C MET A 97 15.33 6.12 2.47
N VAL A 98 16.53 6.39 2.99
CA VAL A 98 17.54 7.23 2.31
C VAL A 98 18.56 6.39 1.52
N ILE A 99 18.81 5.14 1.91
CA ILE A 99 19.81 4.29 1.27
C ILE A 99 19.15 3.16 0.48
N VAL A 100 18.37 2.33 1.14
CA VAL A 100 17.84 1.11 0.52
C VAL A 100 16.85 1.46 -0.59
N ARG A 101 16.01 2.44 -0.38
CA ARG A 101 14.98 2.83 -1.35
C ARG A 101 15.58 3.40 -2.65
N PRO A 102 16.48 4.40 -2.63
CA PRO A 102 17.12 4.89 -3.84
C PRO A 102 17.86 3.80 -4.61
N ILE A 103 18.59 2.93 -3.90
CA ILE A 103 19.30 1.80 -4.54
C ILE A 103 18.30 0.86 -5.23
N SER A 104 17.20 0.50 -4.57
CA SER A 104 16.16 -0.37 -5.13
C SER A 104 15.52 0.23 -6.37
N ILE A 105 15.20 1.52 -6.34
CA ILE A 105 14.63 2.22 -7.51
C ILE A 105 15.65 2.32 -8.64
N TRP A 106 16.92 2.61 -8.32
CA TRP A 106 17.98 2.65 -9.33
C TRP A 106 18.12 1.33 -10.04
N ILE A 107 18.18 0.22 -9.31
CA ILE A 107 18.26 -1.14 -9.89
C ILE A 107 17.00 -1.44 -10.71
N ALA A 108 15.81 -1.15 -10.18
CA ALA A 108 14.55 -1.43 -10.86
C ALA A 108 14.33 -0.60 -12.13
N THR A 109 14.98 0.56 -12.24
CA THR A 109 14.89 1.47 -13.39
C THR A 109 16.09 1.35 -14.34
N MET A 110 17.01 0.41 -14.11
CA MET A 110 18.07 0.10 -15.05
C MET A 110 17.49 -0.40 -16.37
N GLY A 111 17.85 0.29 -17.47
CA GLY A 111 17.32 -0.05 -18.80
C GLY A 111 16.01 0.62 -19.18
N ARG A 112 15.44 1.51 -18.34
CA ARG A 112 14.28 2.33 -18.69
C ARG A 112 14.70 3.79 -18.92
N GLU A 113 14.12 4.40 -19.95
CA GLU A 113 14.33 5.82 -20.30
C GLU A 113 13.58 6.77 -19.36
N LEU A 114 13.83 6.65 -18.05
CA LEU A 114 13.31 7.58 -17.07
C LEU A 114 14.30 8.71 -16.83
N ASN A 115 13.82 9.94 -16.79
CA ASN A 115 14.62 11.11 -16.46
C ASN A 115 15.16 11.01 -15.01
N LEU A 116 16.32 11.58 -14.78
CA LEU A 116 16.96 11.58 -13.46
C LEU A 116 16.07 12.24 -12.39
N LYS A 117 15.30 13.26 -12.78
CA LYS A 117 14.30 13.93 -11.93
C LYS A 117 13.17 12.97 -11.51
N GLU A 118 12.67 12.17 -12.44
CA GLU A 118 11.65 11.15 -12.19
C GLU A 118 12.16 10.03 -11.29
N LYS A 119 13.39 9.56 -11.53
CA LYS A 119 14.04 8.55 -10.67
C LYS A 119 14.23 9.05 -9.25
N LEU A 120 14.66 10.29 -9.07
CA LEU A 120 14.82 10.92 -7.76
C LEU A 120 13.48 11.06 -7.02
N PHE A 121 12.44 11.46 -7.73
CA PHE A 121 11.09 11.55 -7.16
C PHE A 121 10.56 10.19 -6.73
N LEU A 122 10.68 9.16 -7.59
CA LEU A 122 10.30 7.78 -7.27
C LEU A 122 11.12 7.18 -6.12
N ALA A 123 12.41 7.51 -6.05
CA ALA A 123 13.28 7.09 -4.97
C ALA A 123 12.90 7.70 -3.62
N TRP A 124 12.47 8.96 -3.63
CA TRP A 124 11.98 9.64 -2.43
C TRP A 124 10.60 9.17 -2.03
N LEU A 125 9.67 9.05 -2.99
CA LEU A 125 8.28 8.68 -2.71
C LEU A 125 8.18 7.17 -2.50
N ALA A 126 7.99 6.75 -1.26
CA ALA A 126 7.80 5.34 -0.90
C ALA A 126 6.37 5.13 -0.36
N PRO A 127 5.36 4.94 -1.24
CA PRO A 127 4.01 4.64 -0.76
C PRO A 127 4.06 3.34 0.06
N ARG A 128 3.76 3.45 1.35
CA ARG A 128 3.63 2.31 2.26
C ARG A 128 2.16 1.97 2.40
N GLY A 129 1.80 0.74 2.04
CA GLY A 129 0.42 0.30 2.08
C GLY A 129 -0.02 -0.15 3.47
N ILE A 130 -1.30 -0.03 3.74
CA ILE A 130 -1.99 -0.56 4.93
C ILE A 130 -1.78 -2.08 5.04
N VAL A 131 -1.69 -2.76 3.92
CA VAL A 131 -1.42 -4.20 3.83
C VAL A 131 -0.12 -4.57 4.58
N THR A 132 0.92 -3.76 4.46
CA THR A 132 2.20 -4.02 5.17
C THR A 132 2.00 -3.95 6.70
N ALA A 133 1.18 -3.02 7.19
CA ALA A 133 0.86 -2.91 8.61
C ALA A 133 0.04 -4.10 9.11
N ALA A 134 -0.98 -4.50 8.35
CA ALA A 134 -1.84 -5.63 8.70
C ALA A 134 -1.05 -6.95 8.72
N VAL A 135 -0.21 -7.19 7.71
CA VAL A 135 0.65 -8.37 7.62
C VAL A 135 1.67 -8.38 8.76
N ALA A 136 2.30 -7.25 9.09
CA ALA A 136 3.24 -7.16 10.19
C ALA A 136 2.59 -7.44 11.55
N SER A 137 1.37 -6.96 11.76
CA SER A 137 0.59 -7.24 12.97
C SER A 137 0.29 -8.75 13.10
N LEU A 138 -0.18 -9.38 12.03
CA LEU A 138 -0.44 -10.80 11.97
C LEU A 138 0.82 -11.65 12.24
N PHE A 139 1.94 -11.30 11.59
CA PHE A 139 3.21 -11.99 11.81
C PHE A 139 3.70 -11.81 13.25
N SER A 140 3.55 -10.62 13.83
CA SER A 140 3.91 -10.36 15.22
C SER A 140 3.15 -11.29 16.17
N ILE A 141 1.83 -11.39 16.01
CA ILE A 141 0.98 -12.28 16.81
C ILE A 141 1.39 -13.76 16.65
N ARG A 142 1.65 -14.20 15.42
CA ARG A 142 2.09 -15.58 15.14
C ARG A 142 3.45 -15.90 15.75
N LEU A 143 4.40 -14.97 15.68
CA LEU A 143 5.72 -15.11 16.26
C LEU A 143 5.67 -15.13 17.80
N GLU A 144 4.80 -14.33 18.41
CA GLU A 144 4.56 -14.36 19.86
C GLU A 144 3.96 -15.69 20.30
N GLN A 145 2.99 -16.22 19.57
CA GLN A 145 2.41 -17.55 19.82
C GLN A 145 3.45 -18.67 19.67
N ALA A 146 4.44 -18.51 18.80
CA ALA A 146 5.57 -19.42 18.64
C ALA A 146 6.66 -19.24 19.72
N GLY A 147 6.47 -18.34 20.69
CA GLY A 147 7.40 -18.12 21.79
C GLY A 147 8.64 -17.28 21.42
N ILE A 148 8.62 -16.59 20.29
CA ILE A 148 9.75 -15.76 19.83
C ILE A 148 9.69 -14.43 20.56
N LEU A 149 10.65 -14.21 21.45
CA LEU A 149 10.78 -12.96 22.21
C LEU A 149 11.10 -11.78 21.29
N GLY A 150 10.32 -10.69 21.42
CA GLY A 150 10.54 -9.46 20.69
C GLY A 150 9.77 -9.35 19.37
N ALA A 151 8.82 -10.23 19.11
CA ALA A 151 7.94 -10.17 17.93
C ALA A 151 7.20 -8.82 17.81
N GLY A 152 6.76 -8.22 18.92
CA GLY A 152 6.12 -6.90 18.94
C GLY A 152 7.03 -5.77 18.43
N ARG A 153 8.37 -5.94 18.47
CA ARG A 153 9.29 -4.97 17.86
C ARG A 153 9.16 -4.89 16.34
N LEU A 154 8.79 -6.00 15.69
CA LEU A 154 8.54 -6.02 14.25
C LEU A 154 7.36 -5.12 13.89
N GLN A 155 6.26 -5.26 14.62
CA GLN A 155 5.08 -4.43 14.47
C GLN A 155 5.41 -2.96 14.70
N GLY A 156 6.07 -2.63 15.82
CA GLY A 156 6.53 -1.28 16.12
C GLY A 156 7.42 -0.68 15.03
N LEU A 157 8.36 -1.45 14.46
CA LEU A 157 9.23 -0.99 13.38
C LEU A 157 8.45 -0.67 12.10
N VAL A 158 7.47 -1.48 11.75
CA VAL A 158 6.62 -1.23 10.57
C VAL A 158 5.77 0.01 10.79
N PHE A 159 5.15 0.17 11.95
CA PHE A 159 4.38 1.37 12.28
C PHE A 159 5.26 2.63 12.29
N LEU A 160 6.45 2.57 12.89
CA LEU A 160 7.41 3.67 12.87
C LEU A 160 7.77 4.04 11.42
N THR A 161 7.97 3.03 10.57
CA THR A 161 8.24 3.25 9.15
C THR A 161 7.09 3.95 8.45
N ILE A 162 5.85 3.54 8.71
CA ILE A 162 4.65 4.17 8.13
C ILE A 162 4.53 5.62 8.62
N LEU A 163 4.67 5.85 9.92
CA LEU A 163 4.60 7.18 10.51
C LEU A 163 5.65 8.13 9.91
N MET A 164 6.90 7.69 9.83
CA MET A 164 7.98 8.48 9.25
C MET A 164 7.79 8.73 7.75
N THR A 165 7.36 7.72 7.00
CA THR A 165 7.14 7.88 5.54
C THR A 165 5.95 8.78 5.26
N VAL A 166 4.82 8.60 5.93
CA VAL A 166 3.65 9.47 5.76
C VAL A 166 3.95 10.89 6.22
N GLY A 167 4.59 11.07 7.37
CA GLY A 167 4.94 12.39 7.90
C GLY A 167 5.96 13.10 7.02
N ILE A 168 7.12 12.50 6.77
CA ILE A 168 8.23 13.18 6.08
C ILE A 168 8.00 13.22 4.58
N GLN A 169 7.69 12.08 3.96
CA GLN A 169 7.55 11.99 2.51
C GLN A 169 6.21 12.55 2.04
N GLY A 170 5.11 12.32 2.79
CA GLY A 170 3.79 12.87 2.46
C GLY A 170 3.81 14.40 2.43
N LEU A 171 4.38 15.03 3.47
CA LEU A 171 4.48 16.50 3.53
C LEU A 171 5.47 17.07 2.51
N SER A 172 6.53 16.34 2.17
CA SER A 172 7.57 16.80 1.22
C SER A 172 7.27 16.43 -0.24
N ALA A 173 6.30 15.57 -0.53
CA ALA A 173 5.98 15.11 -1.87
C ALA A 173 5.60 16.25 -2.82
N LYS A 174 4.67 17.10 -2.41
CA LYS A 174 4.21 18.24 -3.23
C LYS A 174 5.30 19.27 -3.50
N PRO A 175 6.05 19.78 -2.49
CA PRO A 175 7.15 20.70 -2.74
C PRO A 175 8.28 20.07 -3.57
N LEU A 176 8.54 18.77 -3.41
CA LEU A 176 9.54 18.09 -4.22
C LEU A 176 9.10 17.93 -5.69
N ALA A 177 7.85 17.55 -5.95
CA ALA A 177 7.30 17.46 -7.29
C ALA A 177 7.37 18.81 -8.02
N ASN A 178 7.04 19.89 -7.32
CA ASN A 178 7.12 21.24 -7.86
C ASN A 178 8.57 21.67 -8.18
N ARG A 179 9.53 21.35 -7.30
CA ARG A 179 10.96 21.65 -7.55
C ARG A 179 11.55 20.84 -8.71
N LEU A 180 11.06 19.63 -8.93
CA LEU A 180 11.50 18.77 -10.02
C LEU A 180 10.75 19.04 -11.34
N GLU A 181 9.78 19.98 -11.34
CA GLU A 181 8.97 20.38 -12.49
C GLU A 181 8.19 19.22 -13.14
N LEU A 182 7.84 18.20 -12.35
CA LEU A 182 7.14 16.99 -12.83
C LEU A 182 5.65 17.24 -13.14
N GLY A 183 5.08 18.37 -12.71
CA GLY A 183 3.66 18.70 -12.92
C GLY A 183 3.36 19.45 -14.22
N GLN A 184 4.35 19.85 -15.02
CA GLN A 184 4.11 20.69 -16.22
C GLN A 184 3.94 19.90 -17.52
N ARG A 185 4.06 18.57 -17.51
CA ARG A 185 4.04 17.75 -18.73
C ARG A 185 2.63 17.43 -19.26
N ASN A 186 1.55 17.72 -18.52
CA ASN A 186 0.17 17.43 -18.92
C ASN A 186 -0.56 18.54 -19.69
N ASN A 187 0.12 19.62 -20.09
CA ASN A 187 -0.53 20.74 -20.82
C ASN A 187 -0.03 20.92 -22.26
N LEU A 188 0.62 19.93 -22.85
CA LEU A 188 1.20 20.05 -24.21
C LEU A 188 0.78 18.91 -25.19
N ASP A 189 -0.30 18.15 -24.86
CA ASP A 189 -0.90 17.22 -25.84
C ASP A 189 -2.40 17.50 -25.98
#